data_81d250054c7ec39e18885e044cb05aad
#
_entry.id   81d250054c7ec39e18885e044cb05aad
#
_cell.length_a   1.000
_cell.length_b   1.000
_cell.length_c   1.000
_cell.angle_alpha   90.00
_cell.angle_beta   90.00
_cell.angle_gamma   90.00
#
_symmetry.space_group_name_H-M   'P 1'
#
loop_
_entity.id
_entity.type
_entity.pdbx_description
1 polymer ?
#
loop_
_entity_poly.entity_id
_entity_poly.type
_entity_poly.pdbx_seq_one_letter_code
_entity_poly.pdbx_strand_id
1 'polypeptide(L)'
;MKTDETEYDNSGIQGLEIKDENWIEDIKMVFNEIDFKYPFPDPDTELFYTIIWNKSLEAFDSPREVQVIVDAEDQLFVSVGTFGFVSFKDQEEQLSGMKLPLKCWIHTHPFGQAFFRGTDWKTINTWKRVLKSATVLGDNQFIAYQCETGIAKKVHYGLYQQQSIEEPEWVKAAEKVLEGEEE
;
A
#
# COMPACT_ATOMS: atom_id res chain seq x y z
N MET A 1 13.34 13.13 -15.90
CA MET A 1 13.63 13.12 -15.19
C MET A 1 13.83 12.24 -14.53
N LYS A 2 13.78 12.15 -14.14
CA LYS A 2 13.87 11.55 -13.34
C LYS A 2 14.16 11.51 -12.33
N THR A 3 14.22 11.44 -12.67
CA THR A 3 14.68 11.79 -11.51
C THR A 3 14.08 11.56 -10.20
N ASP A 4 12.96 12.01 -10.00
CA ASP A 4 12.33 11.94 -8.72
C ASP A 4 12.00 10.55 -8.28
N GLU A 5 11.68 9.71 -9.18
CA GLU A 5 11.36 8.37 -8.80
C GLU A 5 12.54 7.65 -8.21
N THR A 6 13.73 8.06 -8.56
CA THR A 6 14.88 7.45 -7.94
C THR A 6 15.20 8.07 -6.61
N GLU A 7 14.74 9.26 -6.38
CA GLU A 7 15.10 9.98 -5.19
C GLU A 7 14.45 9.47 -3.95
N TYR A 8 13.21 9.06 -4.05
CA TYR A 8 12.50 8.74 -2.84
C TYR A 8 12.44 7.26 -2.54
N ASP A 9 12.82 6.45 -3.48
CA ASP A 9 12.61 5.03 -3.30
C ASP A 9 13.77 4.31 -2.67
N ASN A 10 14.97 4.79 -2.85
CA ASN A 10 16.14 3.97 -2.58
C ASN A 10 16.92 4.37 -1.37
N SER A 11 16.44 5.29 -0.60
CA SER A 11 17.22 5.86 0.48
C SER A 11 17.70 4.84 1.51
N GLY A 12 16.98 3.77 1.71
CA GLY A 12 17.37 2.74 2.67
C GLY A 12 17.77 1.42 2.05
N ILE A 13 17.89 1.35 0.73
CA ILE A 13 18.08 0.08 0.05
C ILE A 13 19.40 0.08 -0.67
N GLN A 14 20.36 -0.65 -0.10
CA GLN A 14 21.64 -0.78 -0.74
C GLN A 14 21.62 -1.93 -1.73
N GLY A 15 22.32 -1.76 -2.84
CA GLY A 15 22.44 -2.79 -3.85
C GLY A 15 21.20 -3.00 -4.69
N LEU A 16 20.26 -2.08 -4.64
CA LEU A 16 19.08 -2.17 -5.51
C LEU A 16 19.49 -1.95 -6.95
N GLU A 17 19.13 -2.88 -7.80
CA GLU A 17 19.34 -2.77 -9.23
C GLU A 17 17.99 -2.87 -9.94
N ILE A 18 17.67 -1.87 -10.72
CA ILE A 18 16.41 -1.79 -11.45
C ILE A 18 16.66 -2.37 -12.84
N LYS A 19 15.94 -3.43 -13.17
CA LYS A 19 16.01 -4.07 -14.49
C LYS A 19 15.00 -3.50 -15.47
N ASP A 20 13.84 -3.12 -14.95
CA ASP A 20 12.76 -2.55 -15.76
C ASP A 20 12.63 -1.08 -15.43
N GLU A 21 13.22 -0.24 -16.24
CA GLU A 21 13.23 1.21 -16.00
C GLU A 21 11.85 1.82 -16.16
N ASN A 22 10.91 1.13 -16.78
CA ASN A 22 9.57 1.64 -17.00
C ASN A 22 8.55 1.13 -15.96
N TRP A 23 9.03 0.54 -14.90
CA TRP A 23 8.12 -0.12 -13.94
C TRP A 23 7.08 0.82 -13.33
N ILE A 24 7.49 2.04 -13.00
CA ILE A 24 6.57 3.03 -12.44
C ILE A 24 5.59 3.51 -13.50
N GLU A 25 6.09 3.80 -14.70
CA GLU A 25 5.23 4.27 -15.79
C GLU A 25 4.21 3.21 -16.19
N ASP A 26 4.61 1.94 -16.19
CA ASP A 26 3.69 0.84 -16.50
C ASP A 26 2.56 0.76 -15.48
N ILE A 27 2.88 0.94 -14.19
CA ILE A 27 1.86 0.97 -13.14
C ILE A 27 0.91 2.13 -13.35
N LYS A 28 1.44 3.32 -13.62
CA LYS A 28 0.63 4.51 -13.85
C LYS A 28 -0.25 4.38 -15.08
N MET A 29 0.27 3.74 -16.12
CA MET A 29 -0.47 3.54 -17.35
C MET A 29 -1.71 2.66 -17.12
N VAL A 30 -1.56 1.56 -16.40
CA VAL A 30 -2.70 0.72 -16.06
C VAL A 30 -3.70 1.48 -15.22
N PHE A 31 -3.22 2.21 -14.23
CA PHE A 31 -4.11 2.99 -13.36
C PHE A 31 -4.95 4.00 -14.15
N ASN A 32 -4.34 4.64 -15.13
CA ASN A 32 -5.03 5.65 -15.93
C ASN A 32 -6.12 5.06 -16.85
N GLU A 33 -6.06 3.77 -17.11
CA GLU A 33 -7.03 3.08 -17.97
C GLU A 33 -8.21 2.50 -17.21
N ILE A 34 -8.18 2.51 -15.87
CA ILE A 34 -9.23 1.92 -15.06
C ILE A 34 -9.94 2.97 -14.23
N ASP A 35 -11.09 2.59 -13.70
CA ASP A 35 -11.80 3.35 -12.67
C ASP A 35 -11.50 2.67 -11.33
N PHE A 36 -10.48 3.18 -10.65
CA PHE A 36 -9.99 2.55 -9.42
C PHE A 36 -11.03 2.58 -8.32
N LYS A 37 -11.36 1.40 -7.82
CA LYS A 37 -12.28 1.24 -6.70
C LYS A 37 -11.58 0.56 -5.54
N TYR A 38 -11.76 1.11 -4.37
CA TYR A 38 -11.15 0.62 -3.15
C TYR A 38 -12.19 0.62 -2.04
N PRO A 39 -12.03 -0.19 -1.02
CA PRO A 39 -11.03 -1.24 -0.86
C PRO A 39 -11.43 -2.55 -1.51
N PHE A 40 -12.62 -2.64 -2.08
CA PHE A 40 -13.17 -3.91 -2.50
C PHE A 40 -12.95 -4.16 -3.99
N PRO A 41 -12.84 -5.44 -4.36
CA PRO A 41 -12.39 -5.79 -5.68
C PRO A 41 -13.44 -5.61 -6.76
N ASP A 42 -12.94 -5.28 -7.94
CA ASP A 42 -13.60 -5.55 -9.18
C ASP A 42 -12.48 -5.95 -10.17
N PRO A 43 -12.82 -6.39 -11.37
CA PRO A 43 -11.79 -6.84 -12.31
C PRO A 43 -10.74 -5.79 -12.63
N ASP A 44 -11.12 -4.53 -12.69
CA ASP A 44 -10.18 -3.46 -13.00
C ASP A 44 -9.19 -3.25 -11.85
N THR A 45 -9.67 -3.28 -10.64
CA THR A 45 -8.79 -3.17 -9.45
C THR A 45 -7.83 -4.34 -9.40
N GLU A 46 -8.28 -5.55 -9.69
CA GLU A 46 -7.39 -6.71 -9.75
C GLU A 46 -6.31 -6.55 -10.82
N LEU A 47 -6.63 -5.96 -11.94
CA LEU A 47 -5.67 -5.71 -13.00
C LEU A 47 -4.57 -4.76 -12.51
N PHE A 48 -4.96 -3.70 -11.83
CA PHE A 48 -4.03 -2.75 -11.25
C PHE A 48 -3.14 -3.41 -10.18
N TYR A 49 -3.73 -4.20 -9.29
CA TYR A 49 -2.96 -4.92 -8.28
C TYR A 49 -2.01 -5.93 -8.90
N THR A 50 -2.43 -6.57 -9.98
CA THR A 50 -1.58 -7.54 -10.69
C THR A 50 -0.34 -6.90 -11.28
N ILE A 51 -0.46 -5.72 -11.88
CA ILE A 51 0.73 -5.05 -12.43
C ILE A 51 1.69 -4.65 -11.31
N ILE A 52 1.18 -4.14 -10.19
CA ILE A 52 2.01 -3.82 -9.04
C ILE A 52 2.75 -5.06 -8.54
N TRP A 53 2.04 -6.16 -8.38
CA TRP A 53 2.60 -7.43 -7.95
C TRP A 53 3.70 -7.91 -8.88
N ASN A 54 3.43 -7.92 -10.19
CA ASN A 54 4.40 -8.38 -11.17
C ASN A 54 5.67 -7.53 -11.16
N LYS A 55 5.53 -6.23 -11.01
CA LYS A 55 6.71 -5.36 -10.93
C LYS A 55 7.53 -5.64 -9.68
N SER A 56 6.89 -5.93 -8.56
CA SER A 56 7.62 -6.29 -7.34
C SER A 56 8.46 -7.55 -7.52
N LEU A 57 8.02 -8.48 -8.36
CA LEU A 57 8.73 -9.73 -8.61
C LEU A 57 9.81 -9.59 -9.68
N GLU A 58 9.58 -8.78 -10.70
CA GLU A 58 10.36 -8.83 -11.94
C GLU A 58 11.13 -7.57 -12.29
N ALA A 59 10.80 -6.45 -11.70
CA ALA A 59 11.40 -5.18 -12.10
C ALA A 59 12.82 -4.95 -11.56
N PHE A 60 13.25 -5.75 -10.60
CA PHE A 60 14.49 -5.54 -9.87
C PHE A 60 15.37 -6.77 -9.92
N ASP A 61 16.58 -6.64 -9.38
CA ASP A 61 17.54 -7.74 -9.28
C ASP A 61 17.00 -8.95 -8.52
N SER A 62 16.09 -8.70 -7.59
CA SER A 62 15.38 -9.75 -6.85
C SER A 62 14.01 -9.18 -6.48
N PRO A 63 13.07 -10.02 -6.04
CA PRO A 63 11.78 -9.50 -5.58
C PRO A 63 11.93 -8.48 -4.47
N ARG A 64 11.19 -7.40 -4.57
CA ARG A 64 11.23 -6.29 -3.61
C ARG A 64 9.83 -5.90 -3.21
N GLU A 65 9.68 -5.36 -2.02
CA GLU A 65 8.42 -4.74 -1.65
C GLU A 65 8.25 -3.46 -2.46
N VAL A 66 7.10 -3.33 -3.04
CA VAL A 66 6.71 -2.13 -3.78
C VAL A 66 5.51 -1.54 -3.09
N GLN A 67 5.45 -0.23 -2.99
CA GLN A 67 4.26 0.41 -2.46
C GLN A 67 3.76 1.50 -3.38
N VAL A 68 2.46 1.67 -3.37
CA VAL A 68 1.77 2.67 -4.15
C VAL A 68 0.77 3.36 -3.25
N ILE A 69 0.82 4.66 -3.22
CA ILE A 69 -0.17 5.46 -2.51
C ILE A 69 -1.04 6.14 -3.55
N VAL A 70 -2.35 6.00 -3.40
CA VAL A 70 -3.32 6.71 -4.23
C VAL A 70 -3.89 7.83 -3.38
N ASP A 71 -3.69 9.07 -3.80
CA ASP A 71 -4.16 10.20 -3.01
C ASP A 71 -5.60 10.59 -3.36
N ALA A 72 -6.09 11.68 -2.77
CA ALA A 72 -7.48 12.11 -2.94
C ALA A 72 -7.81 12.53 -4.37
N GLU A 73 -6.81 12.89 -5.16
CA GLU A 73 -6.98 13.33 -6.55
C GLU A 73 -6.47 12.31 -7.55
N ASP A 74 -6.33 11.05 -7.11
CA ASP A 74 -5.86 9.94 -7.93
C ASP A 74 -4.45 10.13 -8.47
N GLN A 75 -3.62 10.85 -7.73
CA GLN A 75 -2.19 10.87 -8.00
C GLN A 75 -1.55 9.64 -7.38
N LEU A 76 -0.61 9.03 -8.09
CA LEU A 76 0.12 7.87 -7.59
C LEU A 76 1.51 8.28 -7.09
N PHE A 77 1.86 7.75 -5.93
CA PHE A 77 3.20 7.89 -5.36
C PHE A 77 3.76 6.49 -5.18
N VAL A 78 4.77 6.15 -5.95
CA VAL A 78 5.28 4.79 -6.08
C VAL A 78 6.71 4.74 -5.58
N SER A 79 7.01 3.76 -4.74
CA SER A 79 8.37 3.57 -4.24
C SER A 79 8.66 2.10 -4.04
N VAL A 80 9.93 1.77 -3.83
CA VAL A 80 10.39 0.40 -3.60
C VAL A 80 11.01 0.31 -2.21
N GLY A 81 10.81 -0.82 -1.56
CA GLY A 81 11.33 -1.06 -0.22
C GLY A 81 10.28 -0.83 0.85
N THR A 82 10.69 -1.04 2.08
CA THR A 82 9.81 -0.86 3.21
C THR A 82 9.60 0.62 3.46
N PHE A 83 8.38 1.04 3.37
CA PHE A 83 8.06 2.43 3.54
C PHE A 83 7.83 2.76 5.00
N GLY A 84 8.42 3.85 5.42
CA GLY A 84 8.29 4.22 6.81
C GLY A 84 7.25 5.29 7.04
N PHE A 85 5.99 4.94 7.05
CA PHE A 85 4.98 5.83 7.59
C PHE A 85 5.02 5.73 9.11
N VAL A 86 6.15 6.07 9.69
CA VAL A 86 6.32 5.83 11.12
C VAL A 86 5.89 7.00 11.98
N SER A 87 5.87 8.20 11.46
CA SER A 87 5.37 9.33 12.21
C SER A 87 4.99 10.48 11.29
N PHE A 88 4.01 11.25 11.67
CA PHE A 88 3.65 12.45 10.94
C PHE A 88 4.77 13.47 10.92
N LYS A 89 5.51 13.52 11.97
CA LYS A 89 6.59 14.47 12.09
C LYS A 89 7.66 14.28 11.02
N ASP A 90 7.97 13.02 10.72
CA ASP A 90 8.98 12.71 9.72
C ASP A 90 8.40 12.74 8.31
N GLN A 91 7.10 12.86 8.18
CA GLN A 91 6.41 12.65 6.92
C GLN A 91 5.79 13.89 6.33
N GLU A 92 5.90 15.02 6.98
CA GLU A 92 5.41 16.27 6.42
C GLU A 92 6.00 16.52 5.03
N GLU A 93 7.29 16.25 4.88
CA GLU A 93 7.95 16.39 3.59
C GLU A 93 7.51 15.32 2.59
N GLN A 94 7.35 14.09 3.07
CA GLN A 94 6.91 12.98 2.22
C GLN A 94 5.47 13.18 1.76
N LEU A 95 4.66 13.83 2.59
CA LEU A 95 3.30 14.14 2.21
C LEU A 95 3.20 15.34 1.28
N SER A 96 4.31 16.03 1.05
CA SER A 96 4.31 17.19 0.17
C SER A 96 3.86 16.78 -1.23
N GLY A 97 2.84 17.44 -1.73
CA GLY A 97 2.27 17.12 -3.03
C GLY A 97 1.14 16.10 -2.98
N MET A 98 1.00 15.36 -1.91
CA MET A 98 -0.14 14.45 -1.77
C MET A 98 -1.37 15.21 -1.32
N LYS A 99 -2.51 14.87 -1.89
CA LYS A 99 -3.79 15.47 -1.52
C LYS A 99 -4.51 14.54 -0.56
N LEU A 100 -4.82 15.06 0.62
CA LEU A 100 -5.47 14.27 1.66
C LEU A 100 -6.99 14.36 1.57
N PRO A 101 -7.72 13.35 1.99
CA PRO A 101 -7.22 12.09 2.56
C PRO A 101 -6.69 11.14 1.48
N LEU A 102 -5.75 10.28 1.86
CA LEU A 102 -5.24 9.26 0.95
C LEU A 102 -6.30 8.19 0.76
N LYS A 103 -6.54 7.80 -0.47
CA LYS A 103 -7.53 6.76 -0.77
C LYS A 103 -7.06 5.38 -0.36
N CYS A 104 -5.82 5.04 -0.69
CA CYS A 104 -5.31 3.71 -0.43
C CYS A 104 -3.79 3.69 -0.34
N TRP A 105 -3.30 2.92 0.62
CA TRP A 105 -1.90 2.56 0.71
C TRP A 105 -1.78 1.10 0.31
N ILE A 106 -1.12 0.85 -0.81
CA ILE A 106 -0.96 -0.50 -1.37
C ILE A 106 0.50 -0.88 -1.23
N HIS A 107 0.77 -2.08 -0.74
CA HIS A 107 2.14 -2.59 -0.73
C HIS A 107 2.14 -4.09 -0.99
N THR A 108 3.29 -4.61 -1.42
CA THR A 108 3.43 -6.02 -1.77
C THR A 108 4.24 -6.76 -0.73
N HIS A 109 3.89 -8.03 -0.53
CA HIS A 109 4.71 -8.98 0.22
C HIS A 109 5.18 -10.05 -0.79
N PRO A 110 6.30 -9.81 -1.48
CA PRO A 110 6.66 -10.61 -2.66
C PRO A 110 7.08 -12.04 -2.36
N PHE A 111 7.12 -12.42 -1.10
CA PHE A 111 7.60 -13.74 -0.71
C PHE A 111 6.50 -14.66 -0.19
N GLY A 112 5.24 -14.35 -0.46
CA GLY A 112 4.23 -15.27 -0.02
C GLY A 112 2.83 -14.70 0.05
N GLN A 113 2.15 -15.02 1.13
CA GLN A 113 0.75 -14.70 1.28
C GLN A 113 0.55 -13.25 1.72
N ALA A 114 -0.61 -12.73 1.38
CA ALA A 114 -1.01 -11.42 1.85
C ALA A 114 -1.35 -11.50 3.33
N PHE A 115 -0.74 -10.63 4.12
CA PHE A 115 -1.09 -10.43 5.52
C PHE A 115 -0.51 -9.11 5.99
N PHE A 116 -1.13 -8.49 6.97
CA PHE A 116 -0.59 -7.28 7.58
C PHE A 116 0.35 -7.65 8.72
N ARG A 117 1.60 -7.20 8.60
CA ARG A 117 2.59 -7.37 9.67
C ARG A 117 2.33 -6.36 10.78
N GLY A 118 2.99 -6.56 11.92
CA GLY A 118 2.90 -5.61 13.02
C GLY A 118 3.27 -4.18 12.62
N THR A 119 4.29 -4.05 11.78
CA THR A 119 4.70 -2.75 11.27
C THR A 119 3.64 -2.12 10.37
N ASP A 120 2.94 -2.94 9.60
CA ASP A 120 1.86 -2.47 8.75
C ASP A 120 0.71 -1.91 9.58
N TRP A 121 0.33 -2.62 10.65
CA TRP A 121 -0.71 -2.13 11.55
C TRP A 121 -0.33 -0.82 12.23
N LYS A 122 0.93 -0.69 12.61
CA LYS A 122 1.42 0.57 13.18
C LYS A 122 1.33 1.71 12.17
N THR A 123 1.67 1.45 10.94
CA THR A 123 1.56 2.42 9.86
C THR A 123 0.11 2.85 9.67
N ILE A 124 -0.81 1.88 9.60
CA ILE A 124 -2.24 2.15 9.45
C ILE A 124 -2.73 3.02 10.60
N ASN A 125 -2.37 2.67 11.83
CA ASN A 125 -2.81 3.43 12.99
C ASN A 125 -2.25 4.86 13.00
N THR A 126 -1.01 5.02 12.59
CA THR A 126 -0.38 6.33 12.50
C THR A 126 -1.13 7.25 11.53
N TRP A 127 -1.56 6.68 10.41
CA TRP A 127 -2.15 7.44 9.32
C TRP A 127 -3.67 7.42 9.29
N LYS A 128 -4.29 6.77 10.24
CA LYS A 128 -5.73 6.46 10.25
C LYS A 128 -6.63 7.67 9.96
N ARG A 129 -6.25 8.85 10.40
CA ARG A 129 -7.05 10.06 10.22
C ARG A 129 -7.04 10.58 8.79
N VAL A 130 -6.02 10.25 8.02
CA VAL A 130 -5.84 10.73 6.66
C VAL A 130 -5.73 9.61 5.64
N LEU A 131 -5.95 8.36 6.06
CA LEU A 131 -5.89 7.19 5.21
C LEU A 131 -7.23 6.47 5.24
N LYS A 132 -7.83 6.26 4.06
CA LYS A 132 -9.12 5.59 3.97
C LYS A 132 -9.03 4.08 3.93
N SER A 133 -7.99 3.55 3.30
CA SER A 133 -7.84 2.11 3.17
C SER A 133 -6.38 1.71 3.02
N ALA A 134 -6.10 0.46 3.31
CA ALA A 134 -4.78 -0.14 3.12
C ALA A 134 -4.97 -1.50 2.47
N THR A 135 -4.09 -1.84 1.54
CA THR A 135 -4.14 -3.11 0.84
C THR A 135 -2.76 -3.72 0.80
N VAL A 136 -2.67 -5.00 1.15
CA VAL A 136 -1.43 -5.75 1.01
C VAL A 136 -1.64 -6.83 -0.05
N LEU A 137 -0.70 -6.90 -0.99
CA LEU A 137 -0.75 -7.85 -2.10
C LEU A 137 0.15 -9.03 -1.78
N GLY A 138 -0.35 -10.22 -1.99
CA GLY A 138 0.40 -11.46 -1.90
C GLY A 138 0.22 -12.27 -3.18
N ASP A 139 0.68 -13.50 -3.16
CA ASP A 139 0.59 -14.37 -4.33
C ASP A 139 -0.87 -14.73 -4.61
N ASN A 140 -1.40 -14.22 -5.73
CA ASN A 140 -2.75 -14.48 -6.18
C ASN A 140 -3.86 -14.08 -5.22
N GLN A 141 -3.57 -13.16 -4.31
CA GLN A 141 -4.52 -12.72 -3.30
C GLN A 141 -4.16 -11.34 -2.78
N PHE A 142 -5.11 -10.69 -2.12
CA PHE A 142 -4.81 -9.47 -1.38
C PHE A 142 -5.72 -9.36 -0.16
N ILE A 143 -5.31 -8.53 0.79
CA ILE A 143 -6.15 -8.14 1.92
C ILE A 143 -6.37 -6.65 1.84
N ALA A 144 -7.62 -6.23 1.92
CA ALA A 144 -8.00 -4.84 1.94
C ALA A 144 -8.61 -4.50 3.29
N TYR A 145 -8.13 -3.43 3.89
CA TYR A 145 -8.60 -2.92 5.17
C TYR A 145 -9.22 -1.54 4.98
N GLN A 146 -10.44 -1.36 5.47
CA GLN A 146 -11.12 -0.08 5.42
C GLN A 146 -11.00 0.59 6.79
N CYS A 147 -10.35 1.73 6.82
CA CYS A 147 -10.03 2.40 8.09
C CYS A 147 -11.28 2.88 8.83
N GLU A 148 -12.27 3.36 8.10
CA GLU A 148 -13.48 3.88 8.71
C GLU A 148 -14.26 2.82 9.48
N THR A 149 -14.39 1.63 8.91
CA THR A 149 -15.18 0.56 9.50
C THR A 149 -14.37 -0.42 10.33
N GLY A 150 -13.05 -0.43 10.15
CA GLY A 150 -12.19 -1.41 10.79
C GLY A 150 -12.31 -2.82 10.22
N ILE A 151 -12.89 -2.95 9.03
CA ILE A 151 -13.12 -4.25 8.40
C ILE A 151 -11.99 -4.57 7.45
N ALA A 152 -11.43 -5.76 7.56
CA ALA A 152 -10.44 -6.29 6.64
C ALA A 152 -11.00 -7.52 5.94
N LYS A 153 -10.76 -7.62 4.63
CA LYS A 153 -11.22 -8.76 3.84
C LYS A 153 -10.08 -9.31 3.00
N LYS A 154 -9.97 -10.64 2.99
CA LYS A 154 -9.02 -11.33 2.12
C LYS A 154 -9.73 -11.74 0.84
N VAL A 155 -9.13 -11.45 -0.29
CA VAL A 155 -9.70 -11.73 -1.60
C VAL A 155 -8.72 -12.57 -2.38
N HIS A 156 -9.22 -13.65 -2.97
CA HIS A 156 -8.46 -14.49 -3.90
C HIS A 156 -8.87 -14.10 -5.32
N TYR A 157 -7.88 -13.80 -6.16
CA TYR A 157 -8.14 -13.37 -7.53
C TYR A 157 -8.89 -14.44 -8.32
N GLY A 158 -9.78 -13.95 -9.17
CA GLY A 158 -10.53 -14.82 -10.06
C GLY A 158 -11.70 -15.57 -9.44
N LEU A 159 -11.71 -15.70 -8.15
CA LEU A 159 -12.78 -16.39 -7.45
C LEU A 159 -13.75 -15.44 -6.77
N TYR A 160 -13.32 -14.21 -6.57
CA TYR A 160 -14.10 -13.19 -5.87
C TYR A 160 -14.65 -13.64 -4.52
N GLN A 161 -14.00 -14.64 -3.92
CA GLN A 161 -14.38 -15.10 -2.60
C GLN A 161 -13.75 -14.18 -1.57
N GLN A 162 -14.59 -13.62 -0.75
CA GLN A 162 -14.16 -12.72 0.31
C GLN A 162 -14.25 -13.41 1.65
N GLN A 163 -13.19 -13.29 2.42
CA GLN A 163 -13.12 -13.84 3.75
C GLN A 163 -12.82 -12.70 4.69
N SER A 164 -13.72 -12.42 5.63
CA SER A 164 -13.51 -11.37 6.61
C SER A 164 -12.39 -11.73 7.55
N ILE A 165 -11.59 -10.74 7.89
CA ILE A 165 -10.46 -10.88 8.80
C ILE A 165 -10.61 -9.79 9.85
N GLU A 166 -10.51 -10.16 11.11
CA GLU A 166 -10.59 -9.17 12.18
C GLU A 166 -9.23 -8.56 12.48
N GLU A 167 -9.26 -7.31 12.88
CA GLU A 167 -8.09 -6.60 13.36
C GLU A 167 -7.55 -7.30 14.61
N PRO A 168 -6.24 -7.44 14.75
CA PRO A 168 -5.66 -8.09 15.94
C PRO A 168 -6.05 -7.39 17.24
N GLU A 169 -6.22 -8.16 18.30
CA GLU A 169 -6.61 -7.61 19.59
C GLU A 169 -5.62 -6.58 20.13
N TRP A 170 -4.33 -6.77 19.89
CA TRP A 170 -3.34 -5.82 20.38
C TRP A 170 -3.45 -4.45 19.71
N VAL A 171 -3.90 -4.42 18.47
CA VAL A 171 -4.15 -3.15 17.78
C VAL A 171 -5.33 -2.44 18.40
N LYS A 172 -6.41 -3.17 18.66
CA LYS A 172 -7.59 -2.63 19.33
C LYS A 172 -7.26 -2.11 20.72
N ALA A 173 -6.45 -2.84 21.44
CA ALA A 173 -6.03 -2.44 22.77
C ALA A 173 -5.20 -1.15 22.72
N ALA A 174 -4.29 -1.04 21.75
CA ALA A 174 -3.48 0.15 21.59
C ALA A 174 -4.33 1.38 21.27
N GLU A 175 -5.35 1.21 20.43
CA GLU A 175 -6.27 2.28 20.10
C GLU A 175 -7.04 2.77 21.34
N LYS A 176 -7.49 1.86 22.18
CA LYS A 176 -8.20 2.21 23.41
C LYS A 176 -7.33 3.00 24.38
N VAL A 177 -6.05 2.62 24.46
CA VAL A 177 -5.12 3.35 25.31
C VAL A 177 -4.93 4.77 24.81
N LEU A 178 -4.78 4.94 23.50
CA LEU A 178 -4.62 6.27 22.91
C LEU A 178 -5.86 7.12 23.12
N GLU A 179 -7.05 6.53 22.95
CA GLU A 179 -8.30 7.24 23.19
C GLU A 179 -8.44 7.64 24.65
N GLY A 180 -8.05 6.77 25.57
CA GLY A 180 -8.06 7.06 27.00
C GLY A 180 -7.12 8.20 27.36
N GLU A 181 -5.98 8.30 26.72
CA GLU A 181 -5.03 9.37 26.97
C GLU A 181 -5.52 10.72 26.47
N GLU A 182 -6.39 10.74 25.49
CA GLU A 182 -6.97 11.95 24.95
C GLU A 182 -8.05 12.54 25.84
N GLU A 183 -8.59 11.75 26.73
CA GLU A 183 -9.59 12.17 27.66
C GLU A 183 -8.99 12.93 28.85
#